data_d0fd40ce43a530d2bba25721c927fa38
#
_entry.id   d0fd40ce43a530d2bba25721c927fa38
#
_cell.length_a   1.000
_cell.length_b   1.000
_cell.length_c   1.000
_cell.angle_alpha   90.00
_cell.angle_beta   90.00
_cell.angle_gamma   90.00
#
_symmetry.space_group_name_H-M   'P 1'
#
loop_
_entity.id
_entity.type
_entity.pdbx_description
1 polymer ?
#
loop_
_entity_poly.entity_id
_entity_poly.type
_entity_poly.pdbx_seq_one_letter_code
_entity_poly.pdbx_strand_id
1 'polypeptide(L)'
;MLTKSSLEGEFFVEEIMNLQNESDIRGIAMDTKEYQANLTVSAVREIAAGIVNWLNKMEKKDELTVGVGRDSRLSGPELKEALIEELIHSGVNVYDFGLATTPALFMSTQFSQFSCDAGVMLTASHLPYYYNGIKVFSQKGGAEKEDITYILSHTEKRQGVTAGKLTEADLLTVYANNLVAKIRTASYKDTEKPLTGFKIVVDAGNGAGGFFTEKVLQVLGADTSGSQFLTPDGNFPNHIPNPDNKEAMRSIQDAVLTNHADLGVIFDTDVDRSAVVTKSGDVLNRNNLIAVLSRIVLSEHPGTSIVTNSPTSDHLKDFIESLGGKQVRYISGYRNVINKALELNRAGIDTQLAIETSGHAAFKENYFLDDGAYVIAKILMLLPKLQEEGKSLESLIADLKQPLETQEVRFKLEAENYRALGKKIIEQIVDIQIPGWQIDPENDEGIRFRLSQPYGQGWFLLRMSLHEPLLVLQIENDEKGYIVPVLKKMQQFLNNYPEVNQEKLTPLIANV
;
A
#
# COMPACT_ATOMS: atom_id res chain seq x y z
N MET A 1 45.73 12.65 -3.31
CA MET A 1 45.70 11.53 -2.37
C MET A 1 44.55 11.77 -1.45
N LEU A 2 43.43 11.07 -1.65
CA LEU A 2 42.29 11.10 -0.70
C LEU A 2 42.72 10.41 0.59
N THR A 3 42.41 10.98 1.73
CA THR A 3 42.77 10.42 3.04
C THR A 3 41.88 9.19 3.31
N LYS A 4 42.39 8.23 4.10
CA LYS A 4 41.63 7.01 4.45
C LYS A 4 40.26 7.32 5.03
N SER A 5 40.11 8.42 5.78
CA SER A 5 38.83 8.90 6.33
C SER A 5 37.85 9.42 5.28
N SER A 6 38.31 9.94 4.15
CA SER A 6 37.44 10.39 3.05
C SER A 6 36.88 9.19 2.25
N LEU A 7 37.67 8.13 2.09
CA LEU A 7 37.24 6.90 1.43
C LEU A 7 36.22 6.10 2.29
N GLU A 8 36.44 6.04 3.61
CA GLU A 8 35.47 5.41 4.54
C GLU A 8 34.15 6.18 4.59
N GLY A 9 34.18 7.51 4.54
CA GLY A 9 32.99 8.36 4.48
C GLY A 9 32.21 8.22 3.16
N GLU A 10 32.91 8.19 2.02
CA GLU A 10 32.27 7.98 0.71
C GLU A 10 31.65 6.58 0.60
N PHE A 11 32.28 5.53 1.11
CA PHE A 11 31.77 4.16 1.12
C PHE A 11 30.50 4.04 2.00
N PHE A 12 30.49 4.69 3.14
CA PHE A 12 29.36 4.65 4.07
C PHE A 12 28.13 5.41 3.53
N VAL A 13 28.34 6.54 2.85
CA VAL A 13 27.25 7.28 2.16
C VAL A 13 26.63 6.44 1.05
N GLU A 14 27.45 5.69 0.29
CA GLU A 14 26.96 4.81 -0.76
C GLU A 14 26.10 3.67 -0.19
N GLU A 15 26.48 3.09 0.97
CA GLU A 15 25.70 2.06 1.66
C GLU A 15 24.33 2.58 2.12
N ILE A 16 24.25 3.79 2.69
CA ILE A 16 22.99 4.39 3.16
C ILE A 16 22.07 4.72 1.97
N MET A 17 22.60 5.22 0.86
CA MET A 17 21.83 5.50 -0.35
C MET A 17 21.17 4.26 -0.94
N ASN A 18 21.75 3.08 -0.74
CA ASN A 18 21.18 1.80 -1.18
C ASN A 18 19.91 1.38 -0.38
N LEU A 19 19.61 2.05 0.74
CA LEU A 19 18.37 1.85 1.50
C LEU A 19 17.17 2.57 0.88
N GLN A 20 17.36 3.43 -0.14
CA GLN A 20 16.26 4.10 -0.81
C GLN A 20 15.42 3.09 -1.59
N ASN A 21 14.14 3.04 -1.28
CA ASN A 21 13.14 2.26 -1.99
C ASN A 21 12.00 3.19 -2.42
N GLU A 22 12.19 3.85 -3.59
CA GLU A 22 11.31 4.90 -4.11
C GLU A 22 11.08 6.03 -3.08
N SER A 23 9.87 6.17 -2.55
CA SER A 23 9.47 7.17 -1.54
C SER A 23 9.62 6.69 -0.10
N ASP A 24 10.19 5.51 0.13
CA ASP A 24 10.43 4.92 1.44
C ASP A 24 11.93 4.61 1.63
N ILE A 25 12.31 4.34 2.87
CA ILE A 25 13.60 3.75 3.23
C ILE A 25 13.35 2.31 3.65
N ARG A 26 14.06 1.32 3.07
CA ARG A 26 13.89 -0.08 3.40
C ARG A 26 15.22 -0.82 3.39
N GLY A 27 15.39 -1.75 4.32
CA GLY A 27 16.59 -2.57 4.40
C GLY A 27 16.38 -3.83 5.23
N ILE A 28 17.40 -4.67 5.24
CA ILE A 28 17.48 -5.83 6.11
C ILE A 28 17.92 -5.33 7.48
N ALA A 29 17.06 -5.54 8.48
CA ALA A 29 17.26 -5.05 9.84
C ALA A 29 17.74 -6.13 10.82
N MET A 30 17.75 -7.39 10.38
CA MET A 30 18.19 -8.53 11.20
C MET A 30 19.02 -9.47 10.34
N ASP A 31 20.16 -9.91 10.87
CA ASP A 31 20.98 -10.92 10.21
C ASP A 31 20.22 -12.25 10.03
N THR A 32 20.37 -12.82 8.86
CA THR A 32 19.87 -14.16 8.55
C THR A 32 21.03 -15.04 8.05
N LYS A 33 20.77 -16.29 7.70
CA LYS A 33 21.79 -17.17 7.09
C LYS A 33 22.22 -16.68 5.70
N GLU A 34 21.35 -15.93 5.02
CA GLU A 34 21.54 -15.53 3.61
C GLU A 34 21.88 -14.04 3.47
N TYR A 35 21.45 -13.21 4.44
CA TYR A 35 21.54 -11.77 4.35
C TYR A 35 22.14 -11.17 5.61
N GLN A 36 22.98 -10.15 5.45
CA GLN A 36 23.47 -9.30 6.52
C GLN A 36 22.60 -8.05 6.65
N ALA A 37 22.44 -7.56 7.88
CA ALA A 37 21.71 -6.35 8.16
C ALA A 37 22.44 -5.12 7.59
N ASN A 38 21.70 -4.27 6.86
CA ASN A 38 22.15 -3.00 6.33
C ASN A 38 21.35 -1.81 6.89
N LEU A 39 20.12 -2.04 7.37
CA LEU A 39 19.35 -1.06 8.15
C LEU A 39 19.69 -1.25 9.63
N THR A 40 20.87 -0.82 10.01
CA THR A 40 21.42 -0.97 11.38
C THR A 40 21.05 0.21 12.26
N VAL A 41 21.29 0.09 13.58
CA VAL A 41 21.18 1.19 14.54
C VAL A 41 22.00 2.41 14.11
N SER A 42 23.22 2.21 13.58
CA SER A 42 24.06 3.29 13.06
C SER A 42 23.42 3.98 11.87
N ALA A 43 22.93 3.21 10.89
CA ALA A 43 22.26 3.74 9.71
C ALA A 43 21.00 4.55 10.10
N VAL A 44 20.21 4.05 11.07
CA VAL A 44 19.00 4.76 11.54
C VAL A 44 19.35 6.08 12.22
N ARG A 45 20.45 6.18 12.98
CA ARG A 45 20.91 7.46 13.55
C ARG A 45 21.30 8.47 12.46
N GLU A 46 21.95 8.03 11.41
CA GLU A 46 22.28 8.87 10.26
C GLU A 46 21.02 9.34 9.51
N ILE A 47 20.09 8.43 9.28
CA ILE A 47 18.80 8.74 8.67
C ILE A 47 18.02 9.75 9.53
N ALA A 48 18.06 9.62 10.87
CA ALA A 48 17.44 10.57 11.78
C ALA A 48 18.04 11.99 11.63
N ALA A 49 19.36 12.11 11.53
CA ALA A 49 20.01 13.38 11.25
C ALA A 49 19.58 13.94 9.87
N GLY A 50 19.46 13.09 8.86
CA GLY A 50 18.95 13.46 7.55
C GLY A 50 17.50 13.96 7.57
N ILE A 51 16.63 13.33 8.37
CA ILE A 51 15.25 13.79 8.58
C ILE A 51 15.23 15.18 9.21
N VAL A 52 16.08 15.45 10.20
CA VAL A 52 16.20 16.77 10.82
C VAL A 52 16.65 17.81 9.79
N ASN A 53 17.65 17.50 8.97
CA ASN A 53 18.14 18.39 7.92
C ASN A 53 17.07 18.66 6.85
N TRP A 54 16.31 17.64 6.47
CA TRP A 54 15.16 17.77 5.56
C TRP A 54 14.07 18.68 6.16
N LEU A 55 13.69 18.48 7.43
CA LEU A 55 12.70 19.30 8.11
C LEU A 55 13.15 20.77 8.22
N ASN A 56 14.40 21.04 8.57
CA ASN A 56 14.93 22.41 8.63
C ASN A 56 14.90 23.12 7.26
N LYS A 57 15.08 22.35 6.18
CA LYS A 57 14.94 22.88 4.80
C LYS A 57 13.49 23.22 4.48
N MET A 58 12.54 22.39 4.94
CA MET A 58 11.10 22.51 4.65
C MET A 58 10.41 23.54 5.53
N GLU A 59 10.69 23.47 6.85
CA GLU A 59 9.97 24.19 7.90
C GLU A 59 10.89 25.22 8.54
N LYS A 60 10.94 26.41 8.26
CA LYS A 60 11.80 27.45 8.86
C LYS A 60 11.33 27.79 10.29
N LYS A 61 11.37 26.81 11.19
CA LYS A 61 10.97 26.91 12.60
C LYS A 61 12.17 26.72 13.53
N ASP A 62 12.16 27.39 14.67
CA ASP A 62 13.19 27.24 15.69
C ASP A 62 13.02 25.94 16.49
N GLU A 63 11.78 25.50 16.70
CA GLU A 63 11.45 24.27 17.40
C GLU A 63 10.68 23.32 16.46
N LEU A 64 11.20 22.11 16.31
CA LEU A 64 10.57 21.04 15.53
C LEU A 64 10.00 19.98 16.47
N THR A 65 8.87 19.38 16.07
CA THR A 65 8.22 18.28 16.76
C THR A 65 7.99 17.14 15.80
N VAL A 66 8.45 15.93 16.15
CA VAL A 66 8.33 14.72 15.32
C VAL A 66 7.60 13.64 16.11
N GLY A 67 6.59 13.05 15.49
CA GLY A 67 5.94 11.85 15.98
C GLY A 67 6.65 10.60 15.49
N VAL A 68 6.96 9.66 16.37
CA VAL A 68 7.64 8.40 16.03
C VAL A 68 6.81 7.21 16.49
N GLY A 69 6.61 6.25 15.60
CA GLY A 69 5.93 5.00 15.92
C GLY A 69 6.49 3.83 15.12
N ARG A 70 6.04 2.64 15.45
CA ARG A 70 6.48 1.40 14.79
C ARG A 70 5.33 0.41 14.65
N ASP A 71 5.47 -0.52 13.72
CA ASP A 71 4.63 -1.73 13.63
C ASP A 71 5.09 -2.83 14.62
N SER A 72 4.64 -4.06 14.40
CA SER A 72 4.92 -5.21 15.27
C SER A 72 6.30 -5.85 15.07
N ARG A 73 7.13 -5.42 14.11
CA ARG A 73 8.40 -6.05 13.73
C ARG A 73 9.39 -6.11 14.88
N LEU A 74 10.14 -7.23 14.97
CA LEU A 74 11.07 -7.53 16.07
C LEU A 74 12.18 -6.48 16.20
N SER A 75 12.73 -5.98 15.10
CA SER A 75 13.76 -4.94 15.08
C SER A 75 13.22 -3.55 15.40
N GLY A 76 11.88 -3.37 15.39
CA GLY A 76 11.24 -2.07 15.59
C GLY A 76 11.62 -1.34 16.88
N PRO A 77 11.58 -1.97 18.07
CA PRO A 77 11.92 -1.31 19.33
C PRO A 77 13.31 -0.68 19.36
N GLU A 78 14.34 -1.44 18.98
CA GLU A 78 15.74 -0.99 19.00
C GLU A 78 15.98 0.14 17.98
N LEU A 79 15.46 -0.01 16.76
CA LEU A 79 15.60 1.02 15.72
C LEU A 79 14.84 2.30 16.09
N LYS A 80 13.65 2.18 16.72
CA LYS A 80 12.88 3.31 17.21
C LYS A 80 13.64 4.10 18.28
N GLU A 81 14.24 3.40 19.22
CA GLU A 81 15.05 4.03 20.28
C GLU A 81 16.21 4.83 19.69
N ALA A 82 16.96 4.23 18.76
CA ALA A 82 18.07 4.90 18.08
C ALA A 82 17.63 6.14 17.29
N LEU A 83 16.48 6.06 16.60
CA LEU A 83 15.89 7.18 15.88
C LEU A 83 15.53 8.32 16.85
N ILE A 84 14.82 8.02 17.92
CA ILE A 84 14.38 8.99 18.93
C ILE A 84 15.56 9.68 19.60
N GLU A 85 16.57 8.92 20.02
CA GLU A 85 17.76 9.48 20.65
C GLU A 85 18.45 10.50 19.74
N GLU A 86 18.65 10.19 18.45
CA GLU A 86 19.32 11.12 17.55
C GLU A 86 18.47 12.36 17.26
N LEU A 87 17.13 12.22 17.11
CA LEU A 87 16.22 13.35 16.95
C LEU A 87 16.31 14.30 18.16
N ILE A 88 16.28 13.76 19.39
CA ILE A 88 16.40 14.54 20.64
C ILE A 88 17.76 15.22 20.71
N HIS A 89 18.86 14.52 20.44
CA HIS A 89 20.21 15.09 20.42
C HIS A 89 20.34 16.22 19.39
N SER A 90 19.59 16.14 18.30
CA SER A 90 19.53 17.16 17.26
C SER A 90 18.59 18.34 17.59
N GLY A 91 18.01 18.38 18.80
CA GLY A 91 17.18 19.48 19.31
C GLY A 91 15.69 19.38 18.91
N VAL A 92 15.23 18.20 18.47
CA VAL A 92 13.83 17.98 18.06
C VAL A 92 13.01 17.43 19.23
N ASN A 93 11.84 17.99 19.47
CA ASN A 93 10.87 17.42 20.40
C ASN A 93 10.23 16.17 19.76
N VAL A 94 10.10 15.10 20.53
CA VAL A 94 9.62 13.82 20.03
C VAL A 94 8.39 13.36 20.82
N TYR A 95 7.33 13.00 20.09
CA TYR A 95 6.27 12.14 20.61
C TYR A 95 6.60 10.70 20.28
N ASP A 96 6.81 9.86 21.31
CA ASP A 96 6.88 8.40 21.16
C ASP A 96 5.47 7.81 21.25
N PHE A 97 4.98 7.30 20.13
CA PHE A 97 3.66 6.67 20.03
C PHE A 97 3.70 5.15 20.24
N GLY A 98 4.89 4.56 20.42
CA GLY A 98 5.03 3.11 20.58
C GLY A 98 4.56 2.33 19.37
N LEU A 99 3.65 1.35 19.58
CA LEU A 99 2.96 0.65 18.51
C LEU A 99 1.97 1.61 17.84
N ALA A 100 2.06 1.72 16.53
CA ALA A 100 1.24 2.63 15.74
C ALA A 100 0.96 2.04 14.35
N THR A 101 0.17 2.75 13.56
CA THR A 101 -0.08 2.43 12.15
C THR A 101 0.43 3.56 11.27
N THR A 102 0.76 3.24 10.03
CA THR A 102 1.21 4.22 9.03
C THR A 102 0.23 5.39 8.90
N PRO A 103 -1.09 5.17 8.71
CA PRO A 103 -2.05 6.28 8.63
C PRO A 103 -2.14 7.07 9.95
N ALA A 104 -2.06 6.45 11.11
CA ALA A 104 -2.10 7.16 12.38
C ALA A 104 -0.89 8.11 12.51
N LEU A 105 0.31 7.70 12.09
CA LEU A 105 1.50 8.55 12.10
C LEU A 105 1.34 9.79 11.22
N PHE A 106 0.79 9.67 10.01
CA PHE A 106 0.46 10.84 9.22
C PHE A 106 -0.54 11.73 9.98
N MET A 107 -1.59 11.15 10.57
CA MET A 107 -2.60 11.91 11.30
C MET A 107 -2.04 12.64 12.53
N SER A 108 -0.88 12.23 13.08
CA SER A 108 -0.20 13.00 14.14
C SER A 108 0.22 14.41 13.69
N THR A 109 0.41 14.61 12.39
CA THR A 109 0.69 15.92 11.79
C THR A 109 -0.56 16.79 11.61
N GLN A 110 -1.75 16.16 11.62
CA GLN A 110 -3.05 16.82 11.40
C GLN A 110 -3.80 17.07 12.71
N PHE A 111 -3.63 16.22 13.72
CA PHE A 111 -4.30 16.35 15.02
C PHE A 111 -3.70 17.52 15.81
N SER A 112 -4.52 18.50 16.17
CA SER A 112 -4.11 19.71 16.87
C SER A 112 -3.44 19.45 18.23
N GLN A 113 -3.75 18.32 18.88
CA GLN A 113 -3.14 17.96 20.16
C GLN A 113 -1.67 17.53 20.05
N PHE A 114 -1.22 17.06 18.87
CA PHE A 114 0.16 16.68 18.62
C PHE A 114 0.88 17.70 17.75
N SER A 115 0.22 18.18 16.70
CA SER A 115 0.72 19.17 15.74
C SER A 115 2.16 18.88 15.31
N CYS A 116 2.47 17.61 15.04
CA CYS A 116 3.80 17.21 14.62
C CYS A 116 4.16 17.83 13.27
N ASP A 117 5.39 18.30 13.12
CA ASP A 117 5.93 18.78 11.84
C ASP A 117 6.20 17.62 10.90
N ALA A 118 6.53 16.45 11.46
CA ALA A 118 6.62 15.19 10.74
C ALA A 118 6.13 14.01 11.58
N GLY A 119 5.65 12.98 10.88
CA GLY A 119 5.42 11.63 11.41
C GLY A 119 6.43 10.67 10.80
N VAL A 120 7.05 9.83 11.63
CA VAL A 120 8.04 8.83 11.20
C VAL A 120 7.58 7.45 11.65
N MET A 121 7.33 6.58 10.69
CA MET A 121 6.86 5.20 10.92
C MET A 121 7.95 4.19 10.61
N LEU A 122 8.33 3.38 11.61
CA LEU A 122 9.20 2.24 11.38
C LEU A 122 8.36 1.03 10.96
N THR A 123 8.48 0.67 9.71
CA THR A 123 7.74 -0.44 9.09
C THR A 123 8.40 -0.88 7.78
N ALA A 124 8.23 -2.14 7.43
CA ALA A 124 8.50 -2.62 6.08
C ALA A 124 7.24 -3.23 5.45
N SER A 125 6.04 -2.81 5.92
CA SER A 125 4.76 -3.31 5.43
C SER A 125 4.72 -4.86 5.43
N HIS A 126 4.43 -5.50 4.32
CA HIS A 126 4.29 -6.95 4.18
C HIS A 126 5.59 -7.73 3.89
N LEU A 127 6.76 -7.05 3.90
CA LEU A 127 8.04 -7.74 3.66
C LEU A 127 8.35 -8.74 4.79
N PRO A 128 9.23 -9.73 4.55
CA PRO A 128 9.62 -10.72 5.55
C PRO A 128 10.06 -10.12 6.89
N TYR A 129 9.99 -10.90 7.96
CA TYR A 129 10.21 -10.46 9.35
C TYR A 129 11.58 -9.79 9.59
N TYR A 130 12.59 -10.15 8.83
CA TYR A 130 13.95 -9.60 8.96
C TYR A 130 14.17 -8.26 8.26
N TYR A 131 13.19 -7.77 7.50
CA TYR A 131 13.19 -6.40 6.96
C TYR A 131 12.63 -5.42 7.97
N ASN A 132 13.08 -4.16 7.86
CA ASN A 132 12.39 -3.00 8.39
C ASN A 132 12.57 -1.81 7.43
N GLY A 133 12.00 -0.68 7.78
CA GLY A 133 12.08 0.52 6.97
C GLY A 133 11.60 1.74 7.73
N ILE A 134 11.64 2.88 7.06
CA ILE A 134 11.21 4.16 7.58
C ILE A 134 10.37 4.86 6.53
N LYS A 135 9.11 5.16 6.87
CA LYS A 135 8.24 6.06 6.12
C LYS A 135 8.20 7.41 6.82
N VAL A 136 8.30 8.47 6.05
CA VAL A 136 8.31 9.85 6.56
C VAL A 136 7.14 10.62 6.00
N PHE A 137 6.43 11.33 6.85
CA PHE A 137 5.29 12.16 6.51
C PHE A 137 5.51 13.59 6.98
N SER A 138 5.08 14.56 6.19
CA SER A 138 4.89 15.95 6.61
C SER A 138 3.39 16.27 6.66
N GLN A 139 3.03 17.46 7.06
CA GLN A 139 1.64 17.94 6.99
C GLN A 139 1.07 17.91 5.55
N LYS A 140 1.92 17.86 4.52
CA LYS A 140 1.53 17.86 3.11
C LYS A 140 1.30 16.46 2.55
N GLY A 141 1.66 15.41 3.29
CA GLY A 141 1.58 14.02 2.85
C GLY A 141 2.87 13.24 3.09
N GLY A 142 2.97 12.05 2.52
CA GLY A 142 4.18 11.24 2.54
C GLY A 142 5.33 11.90 1.78
N ALA A 143 6.56 11.61 2.21
CA ALA A 143 7.76 12.03 1.50
C ALA A 143 7.76 11.55 0.05
N GLU A 144 8.31 12.36 -0.84
CA GLU A 144 8.54 12.00 -2.23
C GLU A 144 9.92 11.33 -2.40
N LYS A 145 10.16 10.74 -3.55
CA LYS A 145 11.43 10.09 -3.87
C LYS A 145 12.63 11.03 -3.67
N GLU A 146 12.48 12.28 -4.09
CA GLU A 146 13.50 13.33 -3.97
C GLU A 146 13.75 13.73 -2.51
N ASP A 147 12.71 13.69 -1.66
CA ASP A 147 12.84 13.93 -0.23
C ASP A 147 13.67 12.83 0.43
N ILE A 148 13.39 11.56 0.09
CA ILE A 148 14.18 10.43 0.60
C ILE A 148 15.62 10.51 0.11
N THR A 149 15.86 10.83 -1.16
CA THR A 149 17.21 11.07 -1.68
C THR A 149 17.92 12.17 -0.88
N TYR A 150 17.22 13.27 -0.55
CA TYR A 150 17.76 14.34 0.26
C TYR A 150 18.11 13.88 1.68
N ILE A 151 17.18 13.19 2.35
CA ILE A 151 17.37 12.64 3.71
C ILE A 151 18.61 11.75 3.77
N LEU A 152 18.76 10.82 2.82
CA LEU A 152 19.87 9.86 2.80
C LEU A 152 21.21 10.48 2.40
N SER A 153 21.20 11.61 1.68
CA SER A 153 22.43 12.30 1.25
C SER A 153 22.88 13.45 2.17
N HIS A 154 22.10 13.81 3.22
CA HIS A 154 22.37 14.93 4.13
C HIS A 154 22.28 14.46 5.59
N THR A 155 23.18 13.55 5.96
CA THR A 155 23.16 12.88 7.28
C THR A 155 24.07 13.54 8.31
N GLU A 156 24.54 14.76 8.06
CA GLU A 156 25.40 15.50 8.99
C GLU A 156 24.66 15.83 10.29
N LYS A 157 25.29 15.43 11.39
CA LYS A 157 24.72 15.64 12.72
C LYS A 157 24.86 17.09 13.18
N ARG A 158 23.79 17.61 13.76
CA ARG A 158 23.81 18.95 14.39
C ARG A 158 24.60 18.89 15.67
N GLN A 159 25.41 19.91 15.90
CA GLN A 159 26.22 20.07 17.13
C GLN A 159 25.86 21.34 17.87
N GLY A 160 26.04 21.35 19.20
CA GLY A 160 25.86 22.52 20.03
C GLY A 160 24.42 23.00 20.19
N VAL A 161 23.43 22.15 19.86
CA VAL A 161 22.01 22.44 20.09
C VAL A 161 21.55 21.92 21.44
N THR A 162 20.55 22.60 22.02
CA THR A 162 19.87 22.08 23.22
C THR A 162 19.05 20.87 22.85
N ALA A 163 19.15 19.78 23.64
CA ALA A 163 18.39 18.56 23.42
C ALA A 163 16.88 18.81 23.47
N GLY A 164 16.15 18.16 22.56
CA GLY A 164 14.69 18.16 22.56
C GLY A 164 14.08 17.38 23.73
N LYS A 165 12.77 17.35 23.80
CA LYS A 165 12.01 16.65 24.85
C LYS A 165 11.38 15.37 24.27
N LEU A 166 11.36 14.30 25.07
CA LEU A 166 10.59 13.09 24.80
C LEU A 166 9.24 13.14 25.55
N THR A 167 8.17 12.81 24.85
CA THR A 167 6.82 12.67 25.41
C THR A 167 6.19 11.40 24.89
N GLU A 168 5.79 10.48 25.76
CA GLU A 168 5.00 9.30 25.38
C GLU A 168 3.52 9.69 25.23
N ALA A 169 2.84 9.15 24.21
CA ALA A 169 1.43 9.43 23.98
C ALA A 169 0.71 8.27 23.26
N ASP A 170 -0.61 8.14 23.48
CA ASP A 170 -1.45 7.13 22.84
C ASP A 170 -2.10 7.71 21.55
N LEU A 171 -1.40 7.60 20.44
CA LEU A 171 -1.89 8.03 19.13
C LEU A 171 -3.03 7.15 18.61
N LEU A 172 -2.96 5.82 18.82
CA LEU A 172 -3.95 4.89 18.29
C LEU A 172 -5.35 5.14 18.85
N THR A 173 -5.47 5.51 20.14
CA THR A 173 -6.77 5.88 20.71
C THR A 173 -7.32 7.16 20.08
N VAL A 174 -6.49 8.16 19.82
CA VAL A 174 -6.92 9.42 19.19
C VAL A 174 -7.36 9.17 17.75
N TYR A 175 -6.59 8.40 17.02
CA TYR A 175 -6.90 8.02 15.65
C TYR A 175 -8.19 7.18 15.57
N ALA A 176 -8.35 6.18 16.43
CA ALA A 176 -9.57 5.38 16.51
C ALA A 176 -10.81 6.22 16.84
N ASN A 177 -10.71 7.15 17.80
CA ASN A 177 -11.80 8.08 18.13
C ASN A 177 -12.17 8.96 16.92
N ASN A 178 -11.21 9.39 16.11
CA ASN A 178 -11.48 10.12 14.88
C ASN A 178 -12.27 9.26 13.87
N LEU A 179 -11.87 7.99 13.67
CA LEU A 179 -12.60 7.04 12.82
C LEU A 179 -14.01 6.81 13.33
N VAL A 180 -14.19 6.56 14.63
CA VAL A 180 -15.50 6.35 15.27
C VAL A 180 -16.40 7.57 15.06
N ALA A 181 -15.88 8.78 15.26
CA ALA A 181 -16.64 10.01 15.05
C ALA A 181 -17.09 10.17 13.58
N LYS A 182 -16.19 9.91 12.62
CA LYS A 182 -16.52 9.94 11.19
C LYS A 182 -17.59 8.91 10.82
N ILE A 183 -17.47 7.66 11.32
CA ILE A 183 -18.44 6.60 11.06
C ILE A 183 -19.80 6.96 11.62
N ARG A 184 -19.88 7.46 12.86
CA ARG A 184 -21.13 7.90 13.48
C ARG A 184 -21.80 9.02 12.68
N THR A 185 -21.03 10.04 12.31
CA THR A 185 -21.54 11.21 11.56
C THR A 185 -22.08 10.82 10.18
N ALA A 186 -21.40 9.91 9.49
CA ALA A 186 -21.80 9.49 8.15
C ALA A 186 -22.81 8.33 8.14
N SER A 187 -23.01 7.67 9.28
CA SER A 187 -23.96 6.56 9.38
C SER A 187 -25.41 7.04 9.18
N TYR A 188 -26.15 6.25 8.42
CA TYR A 188 -27.59 6.48 8.22
C TYR A 188 -28.39 6.45 9.53
N LYS A 189 -27.94 5.68 10.54
CA LYS A 189 -28.59 5.60 11.86
C LYS A 189 -28.04 6.69 12.79
N ASP A 190 -28.91 7.56 13.27
CA ASP A 190 -28.59 8.52 14.33
C ASP A 190 -28.51 7.80 15.69
N THR A 191 -27.39 7.12 15.93
CA THR A 191 -27.15 6.35 17.15
C THR A 191 -25.65 6.29 17.45
N GLU A 192 -25.33 6.22 18.75
CA GLU A 192 -23.94 6.03 19.21
C GLU A 192 -23.35 4.66 18.79
N LYS A 193 -24.20 3.67 18.51
CA LYS A 193 -23.80 2.30 18.16
C LYS A 193 -24.44 1.83 16.87
N PRO A 194 -24.06 2.43 15.72
CA PRO A 194 -24.68 2.13 14.43
C PRO A 194 -24.45 0.71 13.94
N LEU A 195 -23.45 -0.01 14.47
CA LEU A 195 -23.12 -1.39 14.09
C LEU A 195 -23.73 -2.44 15.04
N THR A 196 -24.65 -2.05 15.91
CA THR A 196 -25.36 -3.01 16.76
C THR A 196 -26.10 -4.05 15.92
N GLY A 197 -25.86 -5.33 16.20
CA GLY A 197 -26.46 -6.46 15.47
C GLY A 197 -25.60 -6.96 14.31
N PHE A 198 -24.48 -6.31 13.99
CA PHE A 198 -23.48 -6.83 13.07
C PHE A 198 -22.42 -7.65 13.80
N LYS A 199 -22.03 -8.77 13.22
CA LYS A 199 -20.85 -9.53 13.59
C LYS A 199 -19.75 -9.29 12.56
N ILE A 200 -18.66 -8.68 13.00
CA ILE A 200 -17.54 -8.28 12.12
C ILE A 200 -16.24 -8.84 12.69
N VAL A 201 -15.61 -9.73 11.96
CA VAL A 201 -14.34 -10.35 12.36
C VAL A 201 -13.17 -9.65 11.70
N VAL A 202 -12.07 -9.49 12.44
CA VAL A 202 -10.83 -8.85 11.96
C VAL A 202 -9.71 -9.86 11.99
N ASP A 203 -8.93 -9.90 10.91
CA ASP A 203 -7.63 -10.53 10.85
C ASP A 203 -6.56 -9.42 10.80
N ALA A 204 -5.81 -9.26 11.89
CA ALA A 204 -4.74 -8.27 11.98
C ALA A 204 -3.37 -8.82 11.56
N GLY A 205 -3.28 -10.10 11.16
CA GLY A 205 -2.04 -10.73 10.71
C GLY A 205 -0.86 -10.60 11.68
N ASN A 206 -1.13 -10.45 12.99
CA ASN A 206 -0.15 -10.11 14.02
C ASN A 206 0.57 -8.75 13.80
N GLY A 207 0.01 -7.87 12.97
CA GLY A 207 0.46 -6.51 12.75
C GLY A 207 -0.07 -5.51 13.79
N ALA A 208 -0.16 -4.25 13.40
CA ALA A 208 -0.67 -3.17 14.27
C ALA A 208 -2.21 -3.03 14.23
N GLY A 209 -2.92 -3.77 13.37
CA GLY A 209 -4.35 -3.62 13.10
C GLY A 209 -5.31 -4.08 14.22
N GLY A 210 -4.81 -4.77 15.26
CA GLY A 210 -5.65 -5.32 16.34
C GLY A 210 -6.48 -4.27 17.09
N PHE A 211 -6.01 -3.02 17.16
CA PHE A 211 -6.73 -1.91 17.81
C PHE A 211 -8.14 -1.69 17.23
N PHE A 212 -8.35 -2.04 15.97
CA PHE A 212 -9.59 -1.76 15.25
C PHE A 212 -10.78 -2.51 15.85
N THR A 213 -10.55 -3.70 16.43
CA THR A 213 -11.60 -4.47 17.10
C THR A 213 -12.14 -3.75 18.35
N GLU A 214 -11.27 -3.43 19.29
CA GLU A 214 -11.67 -2.88 20.60
C GLU A 214 -11.97 -1.39 20.53
N LYS A 215 -11.14 -0.62 19.81
CA LYS A 215 -11.21 0.83 19.80
C LYS A 215 -12.13 1.41 18.72
N VAL A 216 -12.54 0.61 17.72
CA VAL A 216 -13.47 1.06 16.67
C VAL A 216 -14.75 0.22 16.64
N LEU A 217 -14.66 -1.07 16.31
CA LEU A 217 -15.84 -1.90 16.07
C LEU A 217 -16.71 -2.10 17.31
N GLN A 218 -16.12 -2.48 18.44
CA GLN A 218 -16.88 -2.68 19.71
C GLN A 218 -17.47 -1.36 20.22
N VAL A 219 -16.77 -0.24 20.08
CA VAL A 219 -17.27 1.10 20.43
C VAL A 219 -18.49 1.46 19.59
N LEU A 220 -18.53 1.02 18.33
CA LEU A 220 -19.67 1.19 17.42
C LEU A 220 -20.76 0.13 17.58
N GLY A 221 -20.58 -0.84 18.49
CA GLY A 221 -21.58 -1.84 18.86
C GLY A 221 -21.53 -3.16 18.10
N ALA A 222 -20.51 -3.41 17.28
CA ALA A 222 -20.35 -4.69 16.58
C ALA A 222 -19.90 -5.81 17.52
N ASP A 223 -20.34 -7.04 17.26
CA ASP A 223 -19.76 -8.27 17.81
C ASP A 223 -18.48 -8.61 17.01
N THR A 224 -17.35 -8.65 17.69
CA THR A 224 -16.05 -8.97 17.08
C THR A 224 -15.54 -10.37 17.44
N SER A 225 -16.40 -11.21 18.06
CA SER A 225 -16.03 -12.58 18.41
C SER A 225 -15.71 -13.41 17.16
N GLY A 226 -14.57 -14.09 17.18
CA GLY A 226 -14.03 -14.79 16.01
C GLY A 226 -12.95 -14.00 15.25
N SER A 227 -12.64 -12.76 15.68
CA SER A 227 -11.46 -12.04 15.19
C SER A 227 -10.18 -12.78 15.59
N GLN A 228 -9.15 -12.71 14.75
CA GLN A 228 -7.95 -13.51 14.85
C GLN A 228 -6.65 -12.73 14.66
N PHE A 229 -5.55 -13.26 15.18
CA PHE A 229 -4.19 -12.74 15.06
C PHE A 229 -4.06 -11.26 15.44
N LEU A 230 -4.82 -10.85 16.48
CA LEU A 230 -4.91 -9.47 16.94
C LEU A 230 -3.69 -9.01 17.74
N THR A 231 -3.00 -9.95 18.39
CA THR A 231 -1.80 -9.65 19.19
C THR A 231 -0.62 -9.41 18.27
N PRO A 232 0.07 -8.25 18.39
CA PRO A 232 1.26 -7.97 17.60
C PRO A 232 2.36 -9.00 17.83
N ASP A 233 2.88 -9.59 16.74
CA ASP A 233 4.02 -10.52 16.75
C ASP A 233 4.83 -10.37 15.45
N GLY A 234 6.04 -9.83 15.57
CA GLY A 234 6.90 -9.55 14.44
C GLY A 234 7.49 -10.80 13.74
N ASN A 235 7.20 -12.01 14.22
CA ASN A 235 7.51 -13.25 13.51
C ASN A 235 6.46 -13.60 12.44
N PHE A 236 5.28 -12.99 12.51
CA PHE A 236 4.15 -13.29 11.61
C PHE A 236 3.85 -14.80 11.48
N PRO A 237 3.58 -15.50 12.61
CA PRO A 237 3.58 -16.97 12.65
C PRO A 237 2.40 -17.61 11.91
N ASN A 238 1.34 -16.86 11.61
CA ASN A 238 0.12 -17.42 11.07
C ASN A 238 0.03 -17.32 9.55
N HIS A 239 0.32 -16.17 8.99
CA HIS A 239 0.43 -15.92 7.55
C HIS A 239 1.17 -14.60 7.29
N ILE A 240 1.58 -14.37 6.06
CA ILE A 240 2.10 -13.07 5.64
C ILE A 240 0.96 -12.04 5.76
N PRO A 241 1.13 -10.95 6.55
CA PRO A 241 0.09 -9.93 6.72
C PRO A 241 -0.02 -9.05 5.47
N ASN A 242 -0.73 -9.56 4.47
CA ASN A 242 -0.91 -8.90 3.18
C ASN A 242 -2.29 -9.26 2.59
N PRO A 243 -3.20 -8.30 2.41
CA PRO A 243 -4.52 -8.52 1.81
C PRO A 243 -4.53 -9.04 0.37
N ASP A 244 -3.36 -9.05 -0.30
CA ASP A 244 -3.19 -9.65 -1.64
C ASP A 244 -2.62 -11.09 -1.58
N ASN A 245 -2.29 -11.59 -0.39
CA ASN A 245 -1.80 -12.95 -0.20
C ASN A 245 -2.95 -13.95 -0.14
N LYS A 246 -2.87 -15.03 -0.91
CA LYS A 246 -3.95 -16.04 -1.00
C LYS A 246 -4.21 -16.78 0.31
N GLU A 247 -3.16 -17.06 1.11
CA GLU A 247 -3.30 -17.75 2.39
C GLU A 247 -3.93 -16.82 3.43
N ALA A 248 -3.51 -15.56 3.48
CA ALA A 248 -4.10 -14.54 4.33
C ALA A 248 -5.59 -14.34 4.01
N MET A 249 -5.94 -14.22 2.72
CA MET A 249 -7.34 -14.08 2.31
C MET A 249 -8.17 -15.31 2.63
N ARG A 250 -7.62 -16.52 2.47
CA ARG A 250 -8.31 -17.75 2.87
C ARG A 250 -8.53 -17.78 4.39
N SER A 251 -7.56 -17.37 5.17
CA SER A 251 -7.65 -17.32 6.63
C SER A 251 -8.85 -16.49 7.10
N ILE A 252 -9.00 -15.25 6.60
CA ILE A 252 -10.15 -14.41 6.96
C ILE A 252 -11.46 -14.93 6.36
N GLN A 253 -11.46 -15.54 5.17
CA GLN A 253 -12.63 -16.17 4.57
C GLN A 253 -13.16 -17.32 5.44
N ASP A 254 -12.25 -18.19 5.91
CA ASP A 254 -12.58 -19.30 6.83
C ASP A 254 -13.12 -18.77 8.16
N ALA A 255 -12.54 -17.68 8.68
CA ALA A 255 -13.03 -17.03 9.90
C ALA A 255 -14.46 -16.48 9.75
N VAL A 256 -14.76 -15.82 8.62
CA VAL A 256 -16.13 -15.32 8.31
C VAL A 256 -17.13 -16.45 8.26
N LEU A 257 -16.85 -17.51 7.50
CA LEU A 257 -17.75 -18.63 7.30
C LEU A 257 -17.97 -19.43 8.60
N THR A 258 -16.89 -19.72 9.33
CA THR A 258 -16.94 -20.48 10.58
C THR A 258 -17.71 -19.75 11.69
N ASN A 259 -17.54 -18.43 11.78
CA ASN A 259 -18.18 -17.62 12.80
C ASN A 259 -19.53 -17.05 12.37
N HIS A 260 -19.99 -17.32 11.14
CA HIS A 260 -21.19 -16.72 10.56
C HIS A 260 -21.18 -15.19 10.64
N ALA A 261 -20.01 -14.58 10.38
CA ALA A 261 -19.85 -13.13 10.43
C ALA A 261 -20.53 -12.45 9.24
N ASP A 262 -21.02 -11.24 9.46
CA ASP A 262 -21.62 -10.42 8.40
C ASP A 262 -20.53 -9.77 7.50
N LEU A 263 -19.32 -9.58 8.05
CA LEU A 263 -18.18 -9.03 7.35
C LEU A 263 -16.86 -9.54 7.96
N GLY A 264 -15.89 -9.85 7.13
CA GLY A 264 -14.50 -10.03 7.51
C GLY A 264 -13.65 -8.84 7.04
N VAL A 265 -12.73 -8.41 7.87
CA VAL A 265 -11.76 -7.34 7.59
C VAL A 265 -10.36 -7.90 7.75
N ILE A 266 -9.49 -7.63 6.80
CA ILE A 266 -8.06 -7.96 6.91
C ILE A 266 -7.21 -6.72 6.65
N PHE A 267 -6.16 -6.57 7.46
CA PHE A 267 -5.16 -5.52 7.32
C PHE A 267 -3.79 -6.09 7.00
N ASP A 268 -2.92 -5.26 6.41
CA ASP A 268 -1.50 -5.54 6.40
C ASP A 268 -0.83 -5.09 7.71
N THR A 269 0.49 -5.25 7.80
CA THR A 269 1.25 -5.08 9.05
C THR A 269 1.06 -3.71 9.69
N ASP A 270 1.07 -2.64 8.89
CA ASP A 270 1.05 -1.23 9.32
C ASP A 270 -0.25 -0.50 8.94
N VAL A 271 -1.26 -1.26 8.44
CA VAL A 271 -2.66 -0.83 8.25
C VAL A 271 -2.83 0.24 7.16
N ASP A 272 -1.91 0.35 6.23
CA ASP A 272 -2.11 1.22 5.07
C ASP A 272 -2.89 0.50 3.94
N ARG A 273 -3.08 -0.82 4.05
CA ARG A 273 -3.89 -1.64 3.15
C ARG A 273 -4.93 -2.46 3.88
N SER A 274 -6.05 -2.70 3.20
CA SER A 274 -7.11 -3.57 3.68
C SER A 274 -7.84 -4.29 2.55
N ALA A 275 -8.54 -5.35 2.92
CA ALA A 275 -9.54 -6.00 2.08
C ALA A 275 -10.69 -6.50 2.96
N VAL A 276 -11.79 -6.89 2.34
CA VAL A 276 -12.94 -7.43 3.06
C VAL A 276 -13.41 -8.75 2.46
N VAL A 277 -14.07 -9.53 3.30
CA VAL A 277 -14.78 -10.75 2.93
C VAL A 277 -16.24 -10.58 3.36
N THR A 278 -17.16 -10.86 2.45
CA THR A 278 -18.59 -10.71 2.70
C THR A 278 -19.13 -11.91 3.48
N LYS A 279 -20.38 -11.81 3.92
CA LYS A 279 -21.08 -12.86 4.64
C LYS A 279 -21.14 -14.20 3.88
N SER A 280 -21.23 -14.16 2.58
CA SER A 280 -21.21 -15.34 1.70
C SER A 280 -19.81 -15.95 1.52
N GLY A 281 -18.77 -15.29 2.02
CA GLY A 281 -17.38 -15.69 1.82
C GLY A 281 -16.76 -15.11 0.55
N ASP A 282 -17.44 -14.21 -0.16
CA ASP A 282 -16.88 -13.58 -1.34
C ASP A 282 -15.78 -12.59 -0.96
N VAL A 283 -14.65 -12.70 -1.65
CA VAL A 283 -13.48 -11.86 -1.42
C VAL A 283 -13.62 -10.56 -2.21
N LEU A 284 -13.63 -9.45 -1.49
CA LEU A 284 -13.59 -8.10 -2.07
C LEU A 284 -12.19 -7.50 -1.85
N ASN A 285 -11.32 -7.80 -2.79
CA ASN A 285 -10.00 -7.19 -2.95
C ASN A 285 -9.78 -6.80 -4.42
N ARG A 286 -8.63 -6.25 -4.77
CA ARG A 286 -8.27 -5.88 -6.15
C ARG A 286 -9.39 -5.09 -6.86
N ASN A 287 -9.77 -5.48 -8.08
CA ASN A 287 -10.81 -4.81 -8.87
C ASN A 287 -12.16 -4.74 -8.13
N ASN A 288 -12.52 -5.78 -7.36
CA ASN A 288 -13.78 -5.82 -6.63
C ASN A 288 -13.85 -4.76 -5.53
N LEU A 289 -12.75 -4.58 -4.77
CA LEU A 289 -12.67 -3.52 -3.75
C LEU A 289 -12.72 -2.14 -4.39
N ILE A 290 -11.98 -1.94 -5.50
CA ILE A 290 -12.00 -0.68 -6.25
C ILE A 290 -13.44 -0.38 -6.72
N ALA A 291 -14.15 -1.38 -7.24
CA ALA A 291 -15.53 -1.21 -7.71
C ALA A 291 -16.50 -0.82 -6.58
N VAL A 292 -16.40 -1.49 -5.41
CA VAL A 292 -17.21 -1.14 -4.22
C VAL A 292 -16.98 0.30 -3.81
N LEU A 293 -15.70 0.70 -3.64
CA LEU A 293 -15.36 2.05 -3.21
C LEU A 293 -15.70 3.09 -4.27
N SER A 294 -15.55 2.76 -5.56
CA SER A 294 -15.96 3.64 -6.67
C SER A 294 -17.47 3.88 -6.65
N ARG A 295 -18.28 2.84 -6.40
CA ARG A 295 -19.74 3.02 -6.27
C ARG A 295 -20.11 3.92 -5.10
N ILE A 296 -19.44 3.74 -3.95
CA ILE A 296 -19.67 4.59 -2.77
C ILE A 296 -19.33 6.05 -3.13
N VAL A 297 -18.13 6.28 -3.61
CA VAL A 297 -17.64 7.64 -3.93
C VAL A 297 -18.47 8.31 -5.01
N LEU A 298 -18.85 7.59 -6.07
CA LEU A 298 -19.69 8.14 -7.14
C LEU A 298 -21.12 8.42 -6.70
N SER A 299 -21.62 7.74 -5.68
CA SER A 299 -22.92 8.09 -5.08
C SER A 299 -22.87 9.38 -4.26
N GLU A 300 -21.73 9.70 -3.66
CA GLU A 300 -21.47 10.90 -2.87
C GLU A 300 -21.04 12.09 -3.76
N HIS A 301 -20.25 11.80 -4.80
CA HIS A 301 -19.64 12.78 -5.72
C HIS A 301 -19.86 12.37 -7.17
N PRO A 302 -21.06 12.57 -7.73
CA PRO A 302 -21.38 12.20 -9.11
C PRO A 302 -20.44 12.86 -10.13
N GLY A 303 -19.92 12.06 -11.07
CA GLY A 303 -19.04 12.54 -12.14
C GLY A 303 -17.57 12.65 -11.77
N THR A 304 -17.19 12.32 -10.53
CA THR A 304 -15.78 12.37 -10.11
C THR A 304 -14.91 11.36 -10.87
N SER A 305 -13.62 11.66 -10.96
CA SER A 305 -12.61 10.71 -11.47
C SER A 305 -12.08 9.81 -10.34
N ILE A 306 -11.79 8.57 -10.71
CA ILE A 306 -11.14 7.57 -9.84
C ILE A 306 -9.78 7.26 -10.46
N VAL A 307 -8.71 7.58 -9.75
CA VAL A 307 -7.35 7.22 -10.19
C VAL A 307 -7.02 5.81 -9.70
N THR A 308 -6.57 4.96 -10.62
CA THR A 308 -6.17 3.58 -10.30
C THR A 308 -4.78 3.29 -10.85
N ASN A 309 -4.12 2.26 -10.31
CA ASN A 309 -2.93 1.73 -10.96
C ASN A 309 -3.28 1.01 -12.28
N SER A 310 -2.26 0.78 -13.11
CA SER A 310 -2.42 0.26 -14.47
C SER A 310 -2.92 -1.18 -14.59
N PRO A 311 -2.63 -2.14 -13.67
CA PRO A 311 -3.07 -3.53 -13.79
C PRO A 311 -4.55 -3.74 -13.39
N THR A 312 -5.42 -2.81 -13.79
CA THR A 312 -6.88 -2.93 -13.56
C THR A 312 -7.60 -3.45 -14.79
N SER A 313 -8.72 -4.16 -14.55
CA SER A 313 -9.57 -4.74 -15.59
C SER A 313 -10.23 -3.66 -16.47
N ASP A 314 -10.47 -3.98 -17.74
CA ASP A 314 -11.33 -3.15 -18.60
C ASP A 314 -12.78 -3.17 -18.13
N HIS A 315 -13.24 -4.27 -17.54
CA HIS A 315 -14.56 -4.35 -16.91
C HIS A 315 -14.72 -3.40 -15.75
N LEU A 316 -13.64 -3.11 -14.98
CA LEU A 316 -13.68 -2.10 -13.94
C LEU A 316 -13.86 -0.69 -14.54
N LYS A 317 -13.19 -0.40 -15.67
CA LYS A 317 -13.38 0.87 -16.38
C LYS A 317 -14.83 1.04 -16.82
N ASP A 318 -15.37 0.04 -17.51
CA ASP A 318 -16.76 0.04 -17.99
C ASP A 318 -17.74 0.22 -16.81
N PHE A 319 -17.48 -0.44 -15.68
CA PHE A 319 -18.29 -0.31 -14.47
C PHE A 319 -18.28 1.11 -13.90
N ILE A 320 -17.11 1.71 -13.71
CA ILE A 320 -16.97 3.09 -13.21
C ILE A 320 -17.65 4.08 -14.15
N GLU A 321 -17.47 3.92 -15.47
CA GLU A 321 -18.10 4.79 -16.49
C GLU A 321 -19.62 4.60 -16.54
N SER A 322 -20.14 3.40 -16.33
CA SER A 322 -21.58 3.13 -16.24
C SER A 322 -22.23 3.82 -15.04
N LEU A 323 -21.45 4.12 -13.99
CA LEU A 323 -21.88 4.88 -12.81
C LEU A 323 -21.78 6.40 -13.02
N GLY A 324 -21.36 6.85 -14.21
CA GLY A 324 -21.15 8.25 -14.55
C GLY A 324 -19.82 8.83 -14.08
N GLY A 325 -18.88 8.01 -13.60
CA GLY A 325 -17.52 8.40 -13.24
C GLY A 325 -16.55 8.30 -14.41
N LYS A 326 -15.28 8.54 -14.14
CA LYS A 326 -14.18 8.36 -15.09
C LYS A 326 -13.02 7.62 -14.40
N GLN A 327 -12.57 6.49 -14.96
CA GLN A 327 -11.32 5.87 -14.51
C GLN A 327 -10.12 6.57 -15.17
N VAL A 328 -9.10 6.84 -14.37
CA VAL A 328 -7.79 7.32 -14.83
C VAL A 328 -6.77 6.29 -14.37
N ARG A 329 -6.29 5.44 -15.29
CA ARG A 329 -5.18 4.51 -15.02
C ARG A 329 -3.88 5.27 -15.00
N TYR A 330 -3.00 4.93 -14.06
CA TYR A 330 -1.70 5.56 -13.93
C TYR A 330 -0.63 4.55 -13.47
N ILE A 331 0.61 5.00 -13.42
CA ILE A 331 1.76 4.20 -13.00
C ILE A 331 1.52 3.65 -11.59
N SER A 332 1.79 2.35 -11.39
CA SER A 332 1.69 1.69 -10.08
C SER A 332 2.61 2.33 -9.03
N GLY A 333 2.18 2.21 -7.77
CA GLY A 333 2.82 2.80 -6.61
C GLY A 333 1.89 3.82 -5.93
N TYR A 334 1.66 3.63 -4.64
CA TYR A 334 0.69 4.44 -3.88
C TYR A 334 0.93 5.95 -4.02
N ARG A 335 2.20 6.41 -3.99
CA ARG A 335 2.52 7.83 -4.21
C ARG A 335 2.18 8.30 -5.62
N ASN A 336 2.39 7.44 -6.64
CA ASN A 336 2.10 7.79 -8.02
C ASN A 336 0.61 8.05 -8.24
N VAL A 337 -0.26 7.14 -7.78
CA VAL A 337 -1.72 7.29 -7.94
C VAL A 337 -2.26 8.46 -7.11
N ILE A 338 -1.73 8.68 -5.90
CA ILE A 338 -2.08 9.83 -5.06
C ILE A 338 -1.66 11.15 -5.74
N ASN A 339 -0.42 11.25 -6.21
CA ASN A 339 0.09 12.43 -6.88
C ASN A 339 -0.69 12.76 -8.14
N LYS A 340 -1.10 11.73 -8.90
CA LYS A 340 -1.97 11.92 -10.06
C LYS A 340 -3.34 12.48 -9.68
N ALA A 341 -3.95 12.00 -8.60
CA ALA A 341 -5.20 12.53 -8.10
C ALA A 341 -5.07 14.00 -7.65
N LEU A 342 -3.97 14.35 -6.97
CA LEU A 342 -3.65 15.72 -6.60
C LEU A 342 -3.43 16.62 -7.82
N GLU A 343 -2.72 16.13 -8.85
CA GLU A 343 -2.50 16.83 -10.12
C GLU A 343 -3.84 17.16 -10.81
N LEU A 344 -4.72 16.15 -10.94
CA LEU A 344 -6.04 16.31 -11.56
C LEU A 344 -6.89 17.34 -10.80
N ASN A 345 -6.92 17.29 -9.47
CA ASN A 345 -7.64 18.28 -8.67
C ASN A 345 -7.07 19.70 -8.85
N ARG A 346 -5.74 19.87 -8.94
CA ARG A 346 -5.11 21.17 -9.23
C ARG A 346 -5.50 21.69 -10.63
N ALA A 347 -5.69 20.77 -11.58
CA ALA A 347 -6.16 21.10 -12.93
C ALA A 347 -7.69 21.34 -13.02
N GLY A 348 -8.42 21.30 -11.90
CA GLY A 348 -9.87 21.50 -11.85
C GLY A 348 -10.70 20.26 -12.22
N ILE A 349 -10.07 19.09 -12.32
CA ILE A 349 -10.75 17.81 -12.57
C ILE A 349 -11.00 17.16 -11.20
N ASP A 350 -12.28 17.10 -10.79
CA ASP A 350 -12.63 16.50 -9.51
C ASP A 350 -12.21 15.04 -9.44
N THR A 351 -11.45 14.70 -8.41
CA THR A 351 -10.94 13.37 -8.18
C THR A 351 -11.01 13.10 -6.67
N GLN A 352 -11.83 12.15 -6.26
CA GLN A 352 -12.13 11.88 -4.85
C GLN A 352 -11.41 10.64 -4.31
N LEU A 353 -10.93 9.75 -5.19
CA LEU A 353 -10.31 8.47 -4.80
C LEU A 353 -9.10 8.17 -5.67
N ALA A 354 -7.98 7.82 -5.03
CA ALA A 354 -6.83 7.17 -5.63
C ALA A 354 -6.68 5.80 -4.99
N ILE A 355 -6.63 4.73 -5.79
CA ILE A 355 -6.65 3.35 -5.26
C ILE A 355 -5.88 2.39 -6.15
N GLU A 356 -5.24 1.40 -5.53
CA GLU A 356 -4.50 0.35 -6.21
C GLU A 356 -5.11 -1.03 -6.00
N THR A 357 -4.84 -1.94 -6.92
CA THR A 357 -5.20 -3.36 -6.80
C THR A 357 -4.54 -4.06 -5.61
N SER A 358 -3.49 -3.49 -5.05
CA SER A 358 -2.80 -3.96 -3.84
C SER A 358 -3.56 -3.70 -2.53
N GLY A 359 -4.63 -2.89 -2.56
CA GLY A 359 -5.41 -2.49 -1.40
C GLY A 359 -5.03 -1.13 -0.80
N HIS A 360 -4.00 -0.46 -1.34
CA HIS A 360 -3.73 0.94 -1.02
C HIS A 360 -4.85 1.83 -1.54
N ALA A 361 -5.40 2.70 -0.69
CA ALA A 361 -6.46 3.62 -1.10
C ALA A 361 -6.44 4.92 -0.29
N ALA A 362 -6.57 6.02 -1.02
CA ALA A 362 -6.50 7.38 -0.49
C ALA A 362 -7.70 8.21 -0.95
N PHE A 363 -8.46 8.71 0.02
CA PHE A 363 -9.63 9.56 -0.23
C PHE A 363 -9.29 11.04 -0.04
N LYS A 364 -9.82 11.89 -0.91
CA LYS A 364 -9.67 13.35 -0.81
C LYS A 364 -10.15 13.88 0.54
N GLU A 365 -11.28 13.39 1.04
CA GLU A 365 -11.86 13.77 2.33
C GLU A 365 -11.01 13.29 3.54
N ASN A 366 -10.04 12.40 3.32
CA ASN A 366 -9.06 11.92 4.30
C ASN A 366 -7.63 12.33 3.90
N TYR A 367 -7.46 13.56 3.41
CA TYR A 367 -6.17 14.18 3.06
C TYR A 367 -5.39 13.47 1.93
N PHE A 368 -6.02 12.65 1.12
CA PHE A 368 -5.34 11.70 0.23
C PHE A 368 -4.30 10.85 0.97
N LEU A 369 -4.61 10.51 2.21
CA LEU A 369 -3.83 9.60 3.01
C LEU A 369 -4.12 8.15 2.57
N ASP A 370 -3.06 7.38 2.37
CA ASP A 370 -3.16 5.93 2.17
C ASP A 370 -3.51 5.27 3.51
N ASP A 371 -4.75 4.80 3.64
CA ASP A 371 -5.36 4.49 4.94
C ASP A 371 -6.33 3.29 4.85
N GLY A 372 -5.80 2.09 5.14
CA GLY A 372 -6.59 0.86 5.12
C GLY A 372 -7.72 0.86 6.16
N ALA A 373 -7.54 1.48 7.32
CA ALA A 373 -8.59 1.59 8.33
C ALA A 373 -9.71 2.54 7.88
N TYR A 374 -9.37 3.62 7.15
CA TYR A 374 -10.39 4.50 6.59
C TYR A 374 -11.18 3.86 5.44
N VAL A 375 -10.52 3.02 4.62
CA VAL A 375 -11.21 2.18 3.62
C VAL A 375 -12.32 1.36 4.29
N ILE A 376 -12.00 0.70 5.39
CA ILE A 376 -12.99 -0.07 6.14
C ILE A 376 -14.05 0.86 6.74
N ALA A 377 -13.66 2.02 7.27
CA ALA A 377 -14.61 3.00 7.79
C ALA A 377 -15.66 3.42 6.73
N LYS A 378 -15.25 3.66 5.49
CA LYS A 378 -16.17 3.97 4.36
C LYS A 378 -17.19 2.86 4.12
N ILE A 379 -16.76 1.61 4.20
CA ILE A 379 -17.66 0.45 4.06
C ILE A 379 -18.62 0.38 5.26
N LEU A 380 -18.10 0.56 6.49
CA LEU A 380 -18.91 0.51 7.73
C LEU A 380 -19.99 1.59 7.77
N MET A 381 -19.73 2.78 7.23
CA MET A 381 -20.72 3.87 7.12
C MET A 381 -21.95 3.44 6.33
N LEU A 382 -21.78 2.55 5.35
CA LEU A 382 -22.85 2.12 4.45
C LEU A 382 -23.61 0.88 4.96
N LEU A 383 -22.99 0.00 5.76
CA LEU A 383 -23.56 -1.28 6.16
C LEU A 383 -24.97 -1.16 6.79
N PRO A 384 -25.24 -0.21 7.73
CA PRO A 384 -26.57 -0.08 8.34
C PRO A 384 -27.66 0.24 7.32
N LYS A 385 -27.34 1.03 6.29
CA LYS A 385 -28.28 1.38 5.21
C LYS A 385 -28.55 0.17 4.31
N LEU A 386 -27.52 -0.56 3.93
CA LEU A 386 -27.67 -1.77 3.11
C LEU A 386 -28.54 -2.81 3.83
N GLN A 387 -28.32 -3.01 5.12
CA GLN A 387 -29.14 -3.93 5.94
C GLN A 387 -30.63 -3.54 5.95
N GLU A 388 -30.93 -2.25 6.11
CA GLU A 388 -32.31 -1.77 6.11
C GLU A 388 -32.98 -1.91 4.74
N GLU A 389 -32.21 -1.72 3.65
CA GLU A 389 -32.69 -1.91 2.28
C GLU A 389 -32.74 -3.42 1.88
N GLY A 390 -32.37 -4.33 2.76
CA GLY A 390 -32.27 -5.77 2.46
C GLY A 390 -31.21 -6.10 1.39
N LYS A 391 -30.21 -5.24 1.24
CA LYS A 391 -29.09 -5.39 0.30
C LYS A 391 -27.85 -5.90 1.01
N SER A 392 -26.97 -6.51 0.23
CA SER A 392 -25.64 -6.93 0.67
C SER A 392 -24.55 -6.08 0.02
N LEU A 393 -23.34 -6.18 0.55
CA LEU A 393 -22.18 -5.44 0.00
C LEU A 393 -21.87 -5.88 -1.44
N GLU A 394 -22.03 -7.17 -1.76
CA GLU A 394 -21.87 -7.74 -3.10
C GLU A 394 -22.85 -7.16 -4.11
N SER A 395 -24.03 -6.76 -3.64
CA SER A 395 -25.04 -6.15 -4.53
C SER A 395 -24.58 -4.83 -5.13
N LEU A 396 -23.60 -4.15 -4.52
CA LEU A 396 -23.02 -2.92 -5.04
C LEU A 396 -22.25 -3.13 -6.34
N ILE A 397 -21.76 -4.33 -6.56
CA ILE A 397 -20.94 -4.69 -7.72
C ILE A 397 -21.55 -5.83 -8.55
N ALA A 398 -22.85 -6.08 -8.40
CA ALA A 398 -23.55 -7.15 -9.14
C ALA A 398 -23.43 -6.98 -10.66
N ASP A 399 -23.32 -5.74 -11.13
CA ASP A 399 -23.16 -5.41 -12.55
C ASP A 399 -21.70 -5.44 -13.04
N LEU A 400 -20.73 -5.64 -12.14
CA LEU A 400 -19.31 -5.75 -12.51
C LEU A 400 -19.05 -7.08 -13.19
N LYS A 401 -18.76 -7.04 -14.47
CA LYS A 401 -18.35 -8.24 -15.21
C LYS A 401 -17.00 -8.73 -14.71
N GLN A 402 -16.83 -10.06 -14.67
CA GLN A 402 -15.58 -10.71 -14.33
C GLN A 402 -15.00 -11.35 -15.60
N PRO A 403 -13.68 -11.26 -15.83
CA PRO A 403 -13.05 -12.00 -16.91
C PRO A 403 -13.20 -13.51 -16.67
N LEU A 404 -13.29 -14.30 -17.74
CA LEU A 404 -13.38 -15.76 -17.62
C LEU A 404 -12.04 -16.42 -17.30
N GLU A 405 -10.94 -15.75 -17.64
CA GLU A 405 -9.57 -16.19 -17.34
C GLU A 405 -8.71 -15.01 -16.90
N THR A 406 -7.88 -15.24 -15.88
CA THR A 406 -6.86 -14.29 -15.43
C THR A 406 -5.56 -15.03 -15.16
N GLN A 407 -4.43 -14.43 -15.51
CA GLN A 407 -3.11 -14.97 -15.19
C GLN A 407 -2.12 -13.86 -14.91
N GLU A 408 -1.36 -14.00 -13.83
CA GLU A 408 -0.17 -13.19 -13.55
C GLU A 408 1.08 -14.09 -13.60
N VAL A 409 2.11 -13.65 -14.30
CA VAL A 409 3.42 -14.32 -14.36
C VAL A 409 4.49 -13.30 -14.02
N ARG A 410 5.39 -13.66 -13.10
CA ARG A 410 6.53 -12.84 -12.67
C ARG A 410 7.81 -13.48 -13.16
N PHE A 411 8.54 -12.81 -14.04
CA PHE A 411 9.80 -13.24 -14.62
C PHE A 411 10.95 -12.56 -13.90
N LYS A 412 11.82 -13.32 -13.25
CA LYS A 412 13.04 -12.79 -12.64
C LYS A 412 14.02 -12.36 -13.73
N LEU A 413 14.56 -11.16 -13.59
CA LEU A 413 15.64 -10.64 -14.45
C LEU A 413 16.98 -10.91 -13.77
N GLU A 414 17.79 -11.76 -14.40
CA GLU A 414 19.09 -12.22 -13.88
C GLU A 414 20.26 -11.42 -14.48
N ALA A 415 20.06 -10.12 -14.67
CA ALA A 415 21.05 -9.20 -15.17
C ALA A 415 21.50 -8.22 -14.08
N GLU A 416 22.78 -7.84 -14.05
CA GLU A 416 23.29 -6.83 -13.13
C GLU A 416 22.55 -5.50 -13.30
N ASN A 417 22.33 -5.04 -14.53
CA ASN A 417 21.48 -3.90 -14.84
C ASN A 417 20.09 -4.36 -15.33
N TYR A 418 19.33 -4.96 -14.43
CA TYR A 418 17.99 -5.47 -14.73
C TYR A 418 17.01 -4.38 -15.21
N ARG A 419 17.18 -3.13 -14.75
CA ARG A 419 16.32 -2.00 -15.17
C ARG A 419 16.50 -1.67 -16.64
N ALA A 420 17.74 -1.62 -17.11
CA ALA A 420 18.04 -1.40 -18.53
C ALA A 420 17.54 -2.56 -19.41
N LEU A 421 17.68 -3.81 -18.94
CA LEU A 421 17.16 -4.99 -19.62
C LEU A 421 15.64 -4.96 -19.73
N GLY A 422 14.93 -4.70 -18.62
CA GLY A 422 13.48 -4.64 -18.61
C GLY A 422 12.92 -3.54 -19.51
N LYS A 423 13.53 -2.35 -19.48
CA LYS A 423 13.18 -1.24 -20.39
C LYS A 423 13.37 -1.64 -21.85
N LYS A 424 14.50 -2.25 -22.21
CA LYS A 424 14.78 -2.75 -23.56
C LYS A 424 13.73 -3.77 -24.02
N ILE A 425 13.32 -4.70 -23.16
CA ILE A 425 12.30 -5.71 -23.48
C ILE A 425 10.95 -5.03 -23.76
N ILE A 426 10.53 -4.07 -22.92
CA ILE A 426 9.29 -3.34 -23.11
C ILE A 426 9.31 -2.48 -24.38
N GLU A 427 10.43 -1.85 -24.71
CA GLU A 427 10.58 -1.09 -25.95
C GLU A 427 10.51 -2.01 -27.19
N GLN A 428 11.12 -3.19 -27.14
CA GLN A 428 11.18 -4.09 -28.29
C GLN A 428 9.89 -4.87 -28.53
N ILE A 429 9.05 -5.11 -27.51
CA ILE A 429 7.76 -5.79 -27.73
C ILE A 429 6.77 -4.89 -28.50
N VAL A 430 6.95 -3.57 -28.46
CA VAL A 430 6.15 -2.61 -29.22
C VAL A 430 6.28 -2.85 -30.73
N ASP A 431 7.46 -3.27 -31.17
CA ASP A 431 7.75 -3.50 -32.59
C ASP A 431 7.19 -4.84 -33.13
N ILE A 432 6.68 -5.68 -32.23
CA ILE A 432 6.13 -6.99 -32.63
C ILE A 432 4.74 -6.83 -33.22
N GLN A 433 4.65 -7.09 -34.53
CA GLN A 433 3.39 -7.12 -35.23
C GLN A 433 2.77 -8.54 -35.15
N ILE A 434 1.96 -8.79 -34.14
CA ILE A 434 1.17 -10.02 -34.00
C ILE A 434 -0.28 -9.70 -34.33
N PRO A 435 -0.87 -10.36 -35.35
CA PRO A 435 -2.29 -10.20 -35.63
C PRO A 435 -3.13 -10.50 -34.38
N GLY A 436 -4.05 -9.62 -34.02
CA GLY A 436 -4.87 -9.75 -32.82
C GLY A 436 -4.26 -9.08 -31.56
N TRP A 437 -3.06 -8.51 -31.63
CA TRP A 437 -2.48 -7.68 -30.57
C TRP A 437 -2.47 -6.21 -31.02
N GLN A 438 -3.14 -5.36 -30.27
CA GLN A 438 -3.18 -3.91 -30.54
C GLN A 438 -2.76 -3.15 -29.31
N ILE A 439 -1.78 -2.23 -29.42
CA ILE A 439 -1.36 -1.38 -28.31
C ILE A 439 -2.53 -0.57 -27.78
N ASP A 440 -2.73 -0.60 -26.47
CA ASP A 440 -3.70 0.25 -25.79
C ASP A 440 -3.08 1.64 -25.56
N PRO A 441 -3.62 2.72 -26.16
CA PRO A 441 -3.09 4.04 -26.00
C PRO A 441 -3.38 4.66 -24.61
N GLU A 442 -4.28 4.06 -23.84
CA GLU A 442 -4.67 4.55 -22.50
C GLU A 442 -3.86 3.82 -21.42
N ASN A 443 -2.52 3.82 -21.53
CA ASN A 443 -1.62 3.16 -20.59
C ASN A 443 -0.34 3.96 -20.41
N ASP A 444 -0.01 4.27 -19.15
CA ASP A 444 1.18 5.07 -18.77
C ASP A 444 2.30 4.19 -18.17
N GLU A 445 2.07 2.88 -17.96
CA GLU A 445 3.04 1.97 -17.33
C GLU A 445 3.35 0.77 -18.21
N GLY A 446 4.62 0.53 -18.50
CA GLY A 446 5.02 -0.61 -19.33
C GLY A 446 4.35 -0.59 -20.70
N ILE A 447 3.86 -1.72 -21.15
CA ILE A 447 3.11 -1.84 -22.40
C ILE A 447 1.85 -2.66 -22.20
N ARG A 448 0.70 -2.13 -22.58
CA ARG A 448 -0.59 -2.80 -22.56
C ARG A 448 -1.06 -3.08 -23.99
N PHE A 449 -1.54 -4.30 -24.22
CA PHE A 449 -2.15 -4.70 -25.48
C PHE A 449 -3.59 -5.11 -25.26
N ARG A 450 -4.47 -4.68 -26.14
CA ARG A 450 -5.79 -5.23 -26.33
C ARG A 450 -5.69 -6.48 -27.18
N LEU A 451 -6.41 -7.53 -26.81
CA LEU A 451 -6.44 -8.81 -27.49
C LEU A 451 -7.73 -8.95 -28.32
N SER A 452 -7.58 -9.52 -29.50
CA SER A 452 -8.68 -9.94 -30.36
C SER A 452 -8.33 -11.25 -31.08
N GLN A 453 -9.24 -11.82 -31.86
CA GLN A 453 -8.98 -13.08 -32.58
C GLN A 453 -7.63 -13.03 -33.33
N PRO A 454 -6.81 -14.08 -33.23
CA PRO A 454 -7.09 -15.44 -32.69
C PRO A 454 -6.74 -15.61 -31.18
N TYR A 455 -6.66 -14.54 -30.37
CA TYR A 455 -6.28 -14.58 -28.95
C TYR A 455 -7.45 -14.26 -28.00
N GLY A 456 -8.71 -14.46 -28.46
CA GLY A 456 -9.92 -14.15 -27.70
C GLY A 456 -10.17 -12.65 -27.58
N GLN A 457 -10.96 -12.26 -26.57
CA GLN A 457 -11.24 -10.87 -26.22
C GLN A 457 -10.65 -10.59 -24.84
N GLY A 458 -9.75 -9.63 -24.73
CA GLY A 458 -9.10 -9.33 -23.45
C GLY A 458 -7.95 -8.35 -23.59
N TRP A 459 -7.02 -8.42 -22.65
CA TRP A 459 -5.83 -7.59 -22.62
C TRP A 459 -4.67 -8.29 -21.91
N PHE A 460 -3.46 -7.80 -22.14
CA PHE A 460 -2.34 -8.07 -21.26
C PHE A 460 -1.51 -6.79 -21.03
N LEU A 461 -0.87 -6.74 -19.88
CA LEU A 461 0.08 -5.70 -19.48
C LEU A 461 1.43 -6.36 -19.15
N LEU A 462 2.51 -5.90 -19.78
CA LEU A 462 3.89 -6.24 -19.43
C LEU A 462 4.57 -5.01 -18.86
N ARG A 463 5.02 -5.07 -17.60
CA ARG A 463 5.65 -3.96 -16.90
C ARG A 463 6.80 -4.41 -16.02
N MET A 464 7.65 -3.46 -15.62
CA MET A 464 8.64 -3.69 -14.56
C MET A 464 7.95 -3.69 -13.18
N SER A 465 8.46 -4.51 -12.26
CA SER A 465 8.17 -4.32 -10.85
C SER A 465 8.86 -3.05 -10.34
N LEU A 466 8.20 -2.32 -9.41
CA LEU A 466 8.77 -1.12 -8.80
C LEU A 466 9.96 -1.46 -7.88
N HIS A 467 9.85 -2.56 -7.14
CA HIS A 467 10.75 -2.86 -6.03
C HIS A 467 11.66 -4.06 -6.26
N GLU A 468 11.37 -4.88 -7.23
CA GLU A 468 12.05 -6.16 -7.46
C GLU A 468 12.61 -6.26 -8.89
N PRO A 469 13.67 -7.03 -9.13
CA PRO A 469 14.21 -7.28 -10.47
C PRO A 469 13.30 -8.23 -11.28
N LEU A 470 12.05 -7.80 -11.51
CA LEU A 470 11.03 -8.60 -12.17
C LEU A 470 10.38 -7.86 -13.34
N LEU A 471 10.08 -8.60 -14.41
CA LEU A 471 8.99 -8.27 -15.33
C LEU A 471 7.72 -8.96 -14.85
N VAL A 472 6.63 -8.24 -14.85
CA VAL A 472 5.29 -8.74 -14.47
C VAL A 472 4.40 -8.71 -15.70
N LEU A 473 3.90 -9.87 -16.08
CA LEU A 473 2.91 -10.04 -17.13
C LEU A 473 1.57 -10.35 -16.48
N GLN A 474 0.57 -9.52 -16.73
CA GLN A 474 -0.80 -9.75 -16.33
C GLN A 474 -1.68 -9.89 -17.57
N ILE A 475 -2.56 -10.89 -17.58
CA ILE A 475 -3.46 -11.20 -18.69
C ILE A 475 -4.87 -11.37 -18.14
N GLU A 476 -5.86 -10.80 -18.82
CA GLU A 476 -7.28 -11.14 -18.67
C GLU A 476 -7.88 -11.50 -20.01
N ASN A 477 -8.80 -12.46 -20.02
CA ASN A 477 -9.53 -12.85 -21.21
C ASN A 477 -10.99 -13.18 -20.88
N ASP A 478 -11.90 -12.75 -21.73
CA ASP A 478 -13.35 -12.98 -21.64
C ASP A 478 -13.78 -14.28 -22.33
N GLU A 479 -12.84 -15.00 -22.87
CA GLU A 479 -13.05 -16.30 -23.52
C GLU A 479 -12.08 -17.32 -22.92
N LYS A 480 -12.55 -18.55 -22.66
CA LYS A 480 -11.74 -19.62 -22.07
C LYS A 480 -10.76 -20.23 -23.09
N GLY A 481 -9.56 -20.59 -22.60
CA GLY A 481 -8.54 -21.28 -23.40
C GLY A 481 -7.60 -20.34 -24.15
N TYR A 482 -7.73 -19.03 -24.02
CA TYR A 482 -6.92 -18.07 -24.78
C TYR A 482 -5.70 -17.53 -24.04
N ILE A 483 -5.60 -17.72 -22.73
CA ILE A 483 -4.38 -17.32 -21.99
C ILE A 483 -3.16 -18.09 -22.49
N VAL A 484 -3.27 -19.39 -22.69
CA VAL A 484 -2.13 -20.23 -23.11
C VAL A 484 -1.57 -19.84 -24.48
N PRO A 485 -2.38 -19.55 -25.53
CA PRO A 485 -1.88 -18.99 -26.79
C PRO A 485 -1.09 -17.67 -26.60
N VAL A 486 -1.55 -16.76 -25.73
CA VAL A 486 -0.83 -15.52 -25.41
C VAL A 486 0.50 -15.82 -24.72
N LEU A 487 0.50 -16.71 -23.72
CA LEU A 487 1.71 -17.13 -23.00
C LEU A 487 2.74 -17.79 -23.93
N LYS A 488 2.31 -18.63 -24.88
CA LYS A 488 3.20 -19.25 -25.90
C LYS A 488 3.87 -18.18 -26.77
N LYS A 489 3.15 -17.14 -27.17
CA LYS A 489 3.72 -16.02 -27.93
C LYS A 489 4.69 -15.20 -27.12
N MET A 490 4.33 -14.92 -25.86
CA MET A 490 5.24 -14.23 -24.92
C MET A 490 6.52 -15.03 -24.70
N GLN A 491 6.44 -16.36 -24.54
CA GLN A 491 7.61 -17.22 -24.43
C GLN A 491 8.52 -17.13 -25.65
N GLN A 492 7.94 -17.21 -26.86
CA GLN A 492 8.70 -17.07 -28.11
C GLN A 492 9.46 -15.75 -28.19
N PHE A 493 8.85 -14.66 -27.72
CA PHE A 493 9.49 -13.35 -27.64
C PHE A 493 10.61 -13.32 -26.58
N LEU A 494 10.31 -13.77 -25.34
CA LEU A 494 11.26 -13.77 -24.25
C LEU A 494 12.43 -14.73 -24.43
N ASN A 495 12.37 -15.71 -25.31
CA ASN A 495 13.50 -16.57 -25.69
C ASN A 495 14.68 -15.82 -26.31
N ASN A 496 14.47 -14.58 -26.77
CA ASN A 496 15.55 -13.71 -27.24
C ASN A 496 16.38 -13.07 -26.10
N TYR A 497 15.96 -13.29 -24.83
CA TYR A 497 16.57 -12.68 -23.66
C TYR A 497 16.91 -13.77 -22.62
N PRO A 498 18.10 -14.39 -22.70
CA PRO A 498 18.50 -15.49 -21.82
C PRO A 498 18.56 -15.11 -20.34
N GLU A 499 18.67 -13.81 -20.02
CA GLU A 499 18.67 -13.30 -18.64
C GLU A 499 17.26 -13.23 -18.01
N VAL A 500 16.20 -13.56 -18.78
CA VAL A 500 14.84 -13.64 -18.26
C VAL A 500 14.54 -15.06 -17.82
N ASN A 501 14.39 -15.29 -16.54
CA ASN A 501 14.02 -16.59 -16.00
C ASN A 501 12.55 -16.90 -16.29
N GLN A 502 12.31 -17.97 -17.08
CA GLN A 502 10.98 -18.40 -17.55
C GLN A 502 10.46 -19.67 -16.86
N GLU A 503 11.07 -20.11 -15.77
CA GLU A 503 10.66 -21.35 -15.08
C GLU A 503 9.19 -21.35 -14.68
N LYS A 504 8.66 -20.21 -14.25
CA LYS A 504 7.23 -20.06 -13.87
C LYS A 504 6.27 -20.12 -15.05
N LEU A 505 6.74 -19.90 -16.28
CA LEU A 505 5.93 -19.96 -17.48
C LEU A 505 5.72 -21.39 -18.00
N THR A 506 6.75 -22.22 -17.87
CA THR A 506 6.77 -23.59 -18.40
C THR A 506 5.58 -24.44 -17.94
N PRO A 507 5.24 -24.53 -16.64
CA PRO A 507 4.10 -25.33 -16.18
C PRO A 507 2.74 -24.79 -16.66
N LEU A 508 2.62 -23.48 -16.91
CA LEU A 508 1.39 -22.86 -17.37
C LEU A 508 1.08 -23.19 -18.84
N ILE A 509 2.11 -23.50 -19.63
CA ILE A 509 2.01 -23.83 -21.05
C ILE A 509 1.92 -25.34 -21.28
N ALA A 510 2.50 -26.16 -20.39
CA ALA A 510 2.61 -27.61 -20.55
C ALA A 510 1.32 -28.37 -20.19
N ASN A 511 0.39 -27.77 -19.46
CA ASN A 511 -0.83 -28.42 -18.95
C ASN A 511 -2.04 -28.32 -19.91
N VAL A 512 -1.80 -28.12 -21.21
CA VAL A 512 -2.86 -28.04 -22.25
C VAL A 512 -2.62 -29.03 -23.39
#